data_0dfb0165e5773fba5fc4179110334517
#
_entry.id   0dfb0165e5773fba5fc4179110334517
#
_cell.length_a   1.000
_cell.length_b   1.000
_cell.length_c   1.000
_cell.angle_alpha   90.00
_cell.angle_beta   90.00
_cell.angle_gamma   90.00
#
_symmetry.space_group_name_H-M   'P 1'
#
loop_
_entity.id
_entity.type
_entity.pdbx_description
1 polymer ?
#
loop_
_entity_poly.entity_id
_entity_poly.type
_entity_poly.pdbx_seq_one_letter_code
_entity_poly.pdbx_strand_id
1 'polypeptide(L)'
;MKRFFMGLTLLAARCLADDPVADWSHDVTIKPVSSVEGRHTTHSYYLTNPESPDGTRVLFFTSTDPQGHLGEVRMIERATGKETVLAENVHTEDAHRVACQQWLSGGRLVAFHEVIDKKWRVVVVDVATLARTIIAEDHQAGFGRPEGDLLPMYGCHWNPGPYRDLEVWDAATGKTSTRAKISEVESKYDDWLQQEFAGKPCSIFFPVLSPDLKRAFFKVAAGNGGDNYMSSSASHRQGTVVYDFEKAACIWQRGQWGHPAWTPDSLHIFEVGNVSFDLAGSPAKYIKVKDVPTLSGSHPSVSPDGRLMVTDGMSRTVGGKGEEWGIQVADMSGGKWVLLHSFAQSGGAKSWRRNHPHPVFSADGRRIYYNVSDGPFTRLMVAERP
;
A
#
# COMPACT_ATOMS: atom_id res chain seq x y z
N MET A 1 64.89 -18.91 -34.91
CA MET A 1 63.58 -19.11 -34.26
C MET A 1 63.38 -17.99 -33.23
N LYS A 2 62.64 -16.94 -33.60
CA LYS A 2 62.27 -15.85 -32.67
C LYS A 2 60.85 -16.12 -32.20
N ARG A 3 60.69 -16.34 -30.87
CA ARG A 3 59.38 -16.49 -30.24
C ARG A 3 58.84 -15.10 -29.88
N PHE A 4 57.71 -14.72 -30.50
CA PHE A 4 56.91 -13.57 -30.11
C PHE A 4 56.03 -13.93 -28.92
N PHE A 5 56.21 -13.26 -27.79
CA PHE A 5 55.27 -13.29 -26.65
C PHE A 5 54.27 -12.19 -26.90
N MET A 6 53.05 -12.57 -27.17
CA MET A 6 51.90 -11.65 -27.26
C MET A 6 51.29 -11.53 -25.87
N GLY A 7 51.56 -10.41 -25.17
CA GLY A 7 50.98 -10.09 -23.88
C GLY A 7 49.50 -9.73 -24.05
N LEU A 8 48.64 -10.57 -23.51
CA LEU A 8 47.19 -10.28 -23.37
C LEU A 8 47.01 -9.38 -22.15
N THR A 9 46.78 -8.08 -22.39
CA THR A 9 46.38 -7.13 -21.35
C THR A 9 44.86 -7.32 -21.12
N LEU A 10 44.49 -8.02 -20.03
CA LEU A 10 43.09 -8.00 -19.57
C LEU A 10 42.76 -6.61 -19.04
N LEU A 11 42.01 -5.85 -19.80
CA LEU A 11 41.26 -4.71 -19.26
C LEU A 11 40.14 -5.24 -18.34
N ALA A 12 40.39 -5.21 -17.04
CA ALA A 12 39.32 -5.34 -16.06
C ALA A 12 38.45 -4.11 -16.13
N ALA A 13 37.33 -4.21 -16.86
CA ALA A 13 36.26 -3.25 -16.76
C ALA A 13 35.74 -3.30 -15.31
N ARG A 14 36.14 -2.33 -14.48
CA ARG A 14 35.42 -2.03 -13.23
C ARG A 14 34.03 -1.62 -13.64
N CYS A 15 33.06 -2.53 -13.53
CA CYS A 15 31.67 -2.13 -13.35
C CYS A 15 31.63 -1.26 -12.10
N LEU A 16 31.60 0.04 -12.27
CA LEU A 16 31.16 0.96 -11.22
C LEU A 16 29.77 0.45 -10.87
N ALA A 17 29.59 -0.05 -9.65
CA ALA A 17 28.28 -0.45 -9.18
C ALA A 17 27.38 0.76 -9.32
N ASP A 18 26.37 0.64 -10.17
CA ASP A 18 25.36 1.65 -10.42
C ASP A 18 24.74 2.06 -9.09
N ASP A 19 24.72 3.34 -8.77
CA ASP A 19 24.15 3.85 -7.53
C ASP A 19 22.64 4.07 -7.71
N PRO A 20 21.78 3.14 -7.26
CA PRO A 20 20.35 3.24 -7.53
C PRO A 20 19.69 4.43 -6.83
N VAL A 21 20.35 5.02 -5.81
CA VAL A 21 19.85 6.17 -5.06
C VAL A 21 20.26 7.50 -5.72
N ALA A 22 21.29 7.50 -6.58
CA ALA A 22 21.85 8.72 -7.16
C ALA A 22 20.81 9.57 -7.89
N ASP A 23 19.93 8.97 -8.69
CA ASP A 23 18.86 9.67 -9.42
C ASP A 23 17.82 10.33 -8.49
N TRP A 24 17.77 9.95 -7.23
CA TRP A 24 16.89 10.53 -6.22
C TRP A 24 17.56 11.59 -5.36
N SER A 25 18.86 11.81 -5.55
CA SER A 25 19.65 12.77 -4.78
C SER A 25 19.70 14.15 -5.41
N HIS A 26 19.48 14.27 -6.73
CA HIS A 26 19.63 15.50 -7.49
C HIS A 26 18.51 15.61 -8.55
N ASP A 27 18.15 16.85 -8.87
CA ASP A 27 17.24 17.22 -9.97
C ASP A 27 15.85 16.56 -9.92
N VAL A 28 15.43 16.12 -8.74
CA VAL A 28 14.08 15.57 -8.53
C VAL A 28 13.07 16.71 -8.50
N THR A 29 12.06 16.62 -9.36
CA THR A 29 10.95 17.56 -9.37
C THR A 29 9.86 17.09 -8.42
N ILE A 30 9.48 17.92 -7.42
CA ILE A 30 8.38 17.64 -6.48
C ILE A 30 7.25 18.62 -6.73
N LYS A 31 6.05 18.11 -7.01
CA LYS A 31 4.87 18.95 -7.30
C LYS A 31 3.57 18.26 -6.85
N PRO A 32 2.48 19.00 -6.62
CA PRO A 32 1.17 18.41 -6.41
C PRO A 32 0.67 17.72 -7.69
N VAL A 33 -0.05 16.61 -7.52
CA VAL A 33 -0.68 15.86 -8.63
C VAL A 33 -1.80 16.67 -9.26
N SER A 34 -2.65 17.32 -8.43
CA SER A 34 -3.71 18.23 -8.88
C SER A 34 -3.32 19.67 -8.57
N SER A 35 -3.56 20.58 -9.52
CA SER A 35 -3.39 22.03 -9.35
C SER A 35 -4.61 22.71 -8.74
N VAL A 36 -5.72 21.99 -8.55
CA VAL A 36 -6.95 22.57 -7.98
C VAL A 36 -6.78 22.75 -6.47
N GLU A 37 -6.94 23.99 -6.03
CA GLU A 37 -6.81 24.39 -4.62
C GLU A 37 -8.14 24.25 -3.86
N GLY A 38 -8.09 24.45 -2.53
CA GLY A 38 -9.27 24.53 -1.67
C GLY A 38 -9.89 23.17 -1.31
N ARG A 39 -9.17 22.06 -1.54
CA ARG A 39 -9.62 20.70 -1.21
C ARG A 39 -8.46 19.79 -0.84
N HIS A 40 -8.75 18.76 -0.07
CA HIS A 40 -7.83 17.66 0.15
C HIS A 40 -7.74 16.78 -1.10
N THR A 41 -6.55 16.28 -1.41
CA THR A 41 -6.31 15.26 -2.45
C THR A 41 -5.35 14.23 -1.91
N THR A 42 -5.72 12.94 -1.93
CA THR A 42 -4.90 11.87 -1.35
C THR A 42 -5.01 10.58 -2.16
N HIS A 43 -3.93 9.80 -2.19
CA HIS A 43 -4.07 8.39 -2.56
C HIS A 43 -4.43 7.55 -1.34
N SER A 44 -4.87 6.32 -1.54
CA SER A 44 -5.46 5.54 -0.46
C SER A 44 -4.44 5.01 0.55
N TYR A 45 -3.37 4.32 0.08
CA TYR A 45 -2.46 3.65 1.00
C TYR A 45 -1.17 3.22 0.30
N TYR A 46 -0.08 2.99 1.06
CA TYR A 46 1.22 2.56 0.54
C TYR A 46 1.23 1.15 -0.09
N LEU A 47 0.13 0.43 -0.04
CA LEU A 47 -0.03 -0.93 -0.60
C LEU A 47 -0.60 -0.95 -2.02
N THR A 48 -0.95 0.20 -2.58
CA THR A 48 -1.41 0.34 -3.95
C THR A 48 -0.80 1.57 -4.62
N ASN A 49 -0.59 1.47 -5.94
CA ASN A 49 -0.08 2.57 -6.73
C ASN A 49 -1.24 3.46 -7.23
N PRO A 50 -1.24 4.77 -6.96
CA PRO A 50 -2.24 5.68 -7.51
C PRO A 50 -2.08 5.90 -9.02
N GLU A 51 -0.90 5.69 -9.61
CA GLU A 51 -0.69 5.78 -11.04
C GLU A 51 -1.20 4.53 -11.75
N SER A 52 -1.89 4.72 -12.88
CA SER A 52 -2.33 3.61 -13.72
C SER A 52 -1.13 2.84 -14.29
N PRO A 53 -1.26 1.53 -14.59
CA PRO A 53 -0.14 0.72 -15.09
C PRO A 53 0.53 1.27 -16.35
N ASP A 54 -0.22 1.98 -17.19
CA ASP A 54 0.28 2.64 -18.39
C ASP A 54 0.98 3.99 -18.13
N GLY A 55 1.00 4.45 -16.87
CA GLY A 55 1.65 5.70 -16.46
C GLY A 55 0.93 6.97 -16.89
N THR A 56 -0.28 6.90 -17.46
CA THR A 56 -0.96 8.04 -18.07
C THR A 56 -1.90 8.79 -17.13
N ARG A 57 -2.43 8.12 -16.08
CA ARG A 57 -3.45 8.65 -15.17
C ARG A 57 -3.06 8.44 -13.73
N VAL A 58 -3.55 9.30 -12.85
CA VAL A 58 -3.39 9.16 -11.39
C VAL A 58 -4.75 9.18 -10.72
N LEU A 59 -5.00 8.17 -9.88
CA LEU A 59 -6.22 8.00 -9.10
C LEU A 59 -6.05 8.66 -7.73
N PHE A 60 -7.05 9.40 -7.28
CA PHE A 60 -7.03 10.01 -5.97
C PHE A 60 -8.45 10.19 -5.40
N PHE A 61 -8.52 10.33 -4.09
CA PHE A 61 -9.70 10.78 -3.37
C PHE A 61 -9.60 12.27 -3.14
N THR A 62 -10.70 13.00 -3.27
CA THR A 62 -10.75 14.43 -2.98
C THR A 62 -11.92 14.77 -2.08
N SER A 63 -11.74 15.76 -1.20
CA SER A 63 -12.77 16.16 -0.23
C SER A 63 -12.55 17.59 0.25
N THR A 64 -13.65 18.24 0.63
CA THR A 64 -13.66 19.47 1.43
C THR A 64 -14.13 19.21 2.87
N ASP A 65 -14.53 17.96 3.19
CA ASP A 65 -14.97 17.57 4.52
C ASP A 65 -13.80 17.58 5.52
N PRO A 66 -13.86 18.37 6.61
CA PRO A 66 -12.80 18.40 7.61
C PRO A 66 -12.55 17.06 8.32
N GLN A 67 -13.52 16.15 8.33
CA GLN A 67 -13.42 14.83 8.98
C GLN A 67 -12.95 13.72 8.04
N GLY A 68 -13.07 13.94 6.72
CA GLY A 68 -12.68 12.95 5.71
C GLY A 68 -13.66 11.80 5.54
N HIS A 69 -14.93 12.00 5.89
CA HIS A 69 -15.97 10.98 5.77
C HIS A 69 -16.74 11.04 4.47
N LEU A 70 -16.64 12.15 3.74
CA LEU A 70 -17.35 12.39 2.48
C LEU A 70 -16.41 12.99 1.44
N GLY A 71 -16.46 12.48 0.22
CA GLY A 71 -15.68 13.03 -0.88
C GLY A 71 -16.01 12.38 -2.22
N GLU A 72 -15.04 12.38 -3.09
CA GLU A 72 -15.15 11.88 -4.45
C GLU A 72 -13.92 11.04 -4.82
N VAL A 73 -14.13 10.01 -5.61
CA VAL A 73 -13.05 9.28 -6.29
C VAL A 73 -12.86 9.91 -7.66
N ARG A 74 -11.65 10.36 -7.94
CA ARG A 74 -11.29 11.03 -9.21
C ARG A 74 -10.03 10.43 -9.81
N MET A 75 -9.89 10.59 -11.11
CA MET A 75 -8.62 10.40 -11.81
C MET A 75 -8.22 11.70 -12.53
N ILE A 76 -6.91 11.87 -12.74
CA ILE A 76 -6.32 12.97 -13.51
C ILE A 76 -5.42 12.42 -14.61
N GLU A 77 -5.53 12.93 -15.82
CA GLU A 77 -4.61 12.66 -16.93
C GLU A 77 -3.30 13.44 -16.71
N ARG A 78 -2.18 12.75 -16.61
CA ARG A 78 -0.89 13.37 -16.29
C ARG A 78 -0.43 14.37 -17.35
N ALA A 79 -0.69 14.10 -18.63
CA ALA A 79 -0.25 14.95 -19.73
C ALA A 79 -1.02 16.27 -19.83
N THR A 80 -2.32 16.25 -19.52
CA THR A 80 -3.23 17.38 -19.74
C THR A 80 -3.67 18.08 -18.46
N GLY A 81 -3.57 17.38 -17.32
CA GLY A 81 -4.14 17.83 -16.05
C GLY A 81 -5.67 17.76 -16.00
N LYS A 82 -6.32 17.12 -16.98
CA LYS A 82 -7.78 16.97 -17.00
C LYS A 82 -8.21 15.96 -15.95
N GLU A 83 -9.09 16.40 -15.07
CA GLU A 83 -9.71 15.55 -14.05
C GLU A 83 -11.04 14.95 -14.54
N THR A 84 -11.30 13.71 -14.11
CA THR A 84 -12.58 13.02 -14.33
C THR A 84 -13.09 12.49 -13.00
N VAL A 85 -14.35 12.75 -12.70
CA VAL A 85 -15.04 12.19 -11.53
C VAL A 85 -15.49 10.78 -11.86
N LEU A 86 -15.07 9.82 -11.04
CA LEU A 86 -15.45 8.40 -11.16
C LEU A 86 -16.62 8.07 -10.23
N ALA A 87 -16.64 8.71 -9.05
CA ALA A 87 -17.74 8.59 -8.10
C ALA A 87 -17.86 9.84 -7.24
N GLU A 88 -19.09 10.31 -7.06
CA GLU A 88 -19.47 11.42 -6.19
C GLU A 88 -20.11 10.90 -4.91
N ASN A 89 -20.11 11.74 -3.86
CA ASN A 89 -20.76 11.47 -2.57
C ASN A 89 -20.32 10.14 -1.94
N VAL A 90 -19.02 9.82 -2.04
CA VAL A 90 -18.44 8.62 -1.49
C VAL A 90 -18.23 8.80 0.01
N HIS A 91 -18.97 8.05 0.82
CA HIS A 91 -18.81 8.02 2.28
C HIS A 91 -17.78 6.98 2.67
N THR A 92 -16.84 7.36 3.54
CA THR A 92 -15.71 6.55 3.97
C THR A 92 -15.60 6.43 5.48
N GLU A 93 -14.76 5.51 5.97
CA GLU A 93 -14.50 5.31 7.40
C GLU A 93 -13.84 6.55 8.03
N ASP A 94 -12.76 7.04 7.41
CA ASP A 94 -12.00 8.22 7.83
C ASP A 94 -11.01 8.66 6.74
N ALA A 95 -10.22 9.69 7.03
CA ALA A 95 -9.20 10.20 6.13
C ALA A 95 -7.96 9.29 6.01
N HIS A 96 -7.80 8.23 6.82
CA HIS A 96 -6.55 7.45 6.86
C HIS A 96 -6.34 6.59 5.61
N ARG A 97 -7.41 5.93 5.13
CA ARG A 97 -7.40 5.10 3.92
C ARG A 97 -8.39 5.57 2.86
N VAL A 98 -9.16 6.58 3.20
CA VAL A 98 -10.27 7.11 2.41
C VAL A 98 -11.15 5.99 1.84
N ALA A 99 -11.41 5.93 0.55
CA ALA A 99 -12.24 4.89 -0.06
C ALA A 99 -11.46 3.59 -0.42
N CYS A 100 -10.19 3.44 -0.03
CA CYS A 100 -9.32 2.36 -0.52
C CYS A 100 -9.28 2.24 -2.04
N GLN A 101 -9.43 3.37 -2.75
CA GLN A 101 -9.49 3.40 -4.21
C GLN A 101 -8.21 2.85 -4.82
N GLN A 102 -8.35 2.02 -5.85
CA GLN A 102 -7.25 1.33 -6.51
C GLN A 102 -7.57 0.97 -7.95
N TRP A 103 -6.55 0.91 -8.80
CA TRP A 103 -6.64 0.42 -10.16
C TRP A 103 -6.78 -1.10 -10.21
N LEU A 104 -7.49 -1.61 -11.23
CA LEU A 104 -7.58 -3.02 -11.58
C LEU A 104 -7.59 -3.19 -13.11
N SER A 105 -7.38 -4.43 -13.56
CA SER A 105 -7.50 -4.85 -14.97
C SER A 105 -6.67 -3.97 -15.91
N GLY A 106 -5.39 -3.72 -15.56
CA GLY A 106 -4.51 -2.90 -16.37
C GLY A 106 -4.91 -1.42 -16.42
N GLY A 107 -5.65 -0.91 -15.45
CA GLY A 107 -6.15 0.47 -15.41
C GLY A 107 -7.47 0.67 -16.15
N ARG A 108 -8.15 -0.40 -16.56
CA ARG A 108 -9.49 -0.36 -17.15
C ARG A 108 -10.57 -0.13 -16.10
N LEU A 109 -10.36 -0.65 -14.92
CA LEU A 109 -11.29 -0.57 -13.80
C LEU A 109 -10.68 0.19 -12.62
N VAL A 110 -11.53 0.84 -11.84
CA VAL A 110 -11.22 1.38 -10.52
C VAL A 110 -12.15 0.73 -9.49
N ALA A 111 -11.56 0.14 -8.46
CA ALA A 111 -12.31 -0.40 -7.33
C ALA A 111 -12.17 0.51 -6.12
N PHE A 112 -13.22 0.59 -5.31
CA PHE A 112 -13.22 1.28 -4.03
C PHE A 112 -14.33 0.74 -3.13
N HIS A 113 -14.34 1.10 -1.85
CA HIS A 113 -15.46 0.83 -0.97
C HIS A 113 -16.11 2.13 -0.46
N GLU A 114 -17.40 2.06 -0.19
CA GLU A 114 -18.19 3.15 0.34
C GLU A 114 -19.25 2.65 1.33
N VAL A 115 -19.80 3.57 2.10
CA VAL A 115 -20.95 3.28 2.95
C VAL A 115 -22.17 4.06 2.45
N ILE A 116 -23.29 3.35 2.22
CA ILE A 116 -24.58 3.95 1.87
C ILE A 116 -25.64 3.30 2.76
N ASP A 117 -26.50 4.09 3.39
CA ASP A 117 -27.56 3.62 4.29
C ASP A 117 -27.03 2.65 5.38
N LYS A 118 -25.87 2.98 5.95
CA LYS A 118 -25.15 2.19 6.94
C LYS A 118 -24.64 0.80 6.47
N LYS A 119 -24.70 0.52 5.18
CA LYS A 119 -24.17 -0.68 4.57
C LYS A 119 -22.88 -0.37 3.81
N TRP A 120 -21.87 -1.16 4.07
CA TRP A 120 -20.64 -1.12 3.29
C TRP A 120 -20.83 -1.83 1.96
N ARG A 121 -20.24 -1.27 0.92
CA ARG A 121 -20.28 -1.81 -0.44
C ARG A 121 -18.92 -1.70 -1.08
N VAL A 122 -18.55 -2.73 -1.82
CA VAL A 122 -17.42 -2.67 -2.74
C VAL A 122 -17.95 -2.40 -4.13
N VAL A 123 -17.41 -1.34 -4.73
CA VAL A 123 -17.84 -0.79 -6.01
C VAL A 123 -16.70 -0.86 -7.01
N VAL A 124 -17.04 -1.17 -8.25
CA VAL A 124 -16.12 -1.09 -9.39
C VAL A 124 -16.69 -0.14 -10.42
N VAL A 125 -15.82 0.72 -10.98
CA VAL A 125 -16.14 1.66 -12.06
C VAL A 125 -15.34 1.30 -13.29
N ASP A 126 -16.00 1.13 -14.43
CA ASP A 126 -15.32 1.08 -15.73
C ASP A 126 -14.93 2.50 -16.15
N VAL A 127 -13.65 2.71 -16.36
CA VAL A 127 -13.08 4.06 -16.56
C VAL A 127 -13.49 4.69 -17.90
N ALA A 128 -13.78 3.88 -18.90
CA ALA A 128 -14.16 4.37 -20.24
C ALA A 128 -15.64 4.77 -20.29
N THR A 129 -16.49 4.03 -19.62
CA THR A 129 -17.96 4.22 -19.66
C THR A 129 -18.51 4.95 -18.45
N LEU A 130 -17.74 5.03 -17.37
CA LEU A 130 -18.11 5.50 -16.03
C LEU A 130 -19.25 4.67 -15.39
N ALA A 131 -19.51 3.48 -15.93
CA ALA A 131 -20.50 2.57 -15.38
C ALA A 131 -20.03 2.03 -14.02
N ARG A 132 -20.89 2.15 -13.00
CA ARG A 132 -20.65 1.66 -11.63
C ARG A 132 -21.36 0.33 -11.42
N THR A 133 -20.68 -0.60 -10.77
CA THR A 133 -21.23 -1.92 -10.39
C THR A 133 -20.89 -2.18 -8.92
N ILE A 134 -21.90 -2.48 -8.10
CA ILE A 134 -21.70 -3.01 -6.75
C ILE A 134 -21.41 -4.50 -6.90
N ILE A 135 -20.22 -4.92 -6.43
CA ILE A 135 -19.77 -6.32 -6.54
C ILE A 135 -19.91 -7.11 -5.22
N ALA A 136 -19.99 -6.40 -4.09
CA ALA A 136 -20.24 -7.00 -2.78
C ALA A 136 -20.92 -5.99 -1.85
N GLU A 137 -21.80 -6.50 -0.96
CA GLU A 137 -22.37 -5.77 0.17
C GLU A 137 -21.80 -6.34 1.49
N ASP A 138 -21.83 -5.54 2.56
CA ASP A 138 -21.26 -5.85 3.89
C ASP A 138 -19.77 -6.22 3.85
N HIS A 139 -19.05 -5.71 2.84
CA HIS A 139 -17.62 -5.94 2.62
C HIS A 139 -16.85 -4.64 2.49
N GLN A 140 -15.56 -4.75 2.77
CA GLN A 140 -14.55 -3.74 2.45
C GLN A 140 -13.54 -4.32 1.45
N ALA A 141 -12.96 -3.45 0.62
CA ALA A 141 -11.89 -3.83 -0.30
C ALA A 141 -10.57 -3.97 0.45
N GLY A 142 -9.87 -5.08 0.21
CA GLY A 142 -8.44 -5.19 0.44
C GLY A 142 -7.67 -4.63 -0.75
N PHE A 143 -6.38 -4.97 -0.88
CA PHE A 143 -5.55 -4.47 -1.99
C PHE A 143 -5.21 -5.56 -3.00
N GLY A 144 -5.70 -5.36 -4.24
CA GLY A 144 -5.34 -6.13 -5.42
C GLY A 144 -4.05 -5.62 -6.08
N ARG A 145 -3.87 -6.02 -7.32
CA ARG A 145 -2.75 -5.53 -8.16
C ARG A 145 -3.33 -4.72 -9.32
N PRO A 146 -2.78 -3.52 -9.61
CA PRO A 146 -3.29 -2.67 -10.69
C PRO A 146 -3.34 -3.35 -12.06
N GLU A 147 -2.41 -4.25 -12.33
CA GLU A 147 -2.30 -5.00 -13.60
C GLU A 147 -3.26 -6.19 -13.65
N GLY A 148 -3.69 -6.70 -12.48
CA GLY A 148 -4.46 -7.94 -12.34
C GLY A 148 -5.97 -7.73 -12.29
N ASP A 149 -6.70 -8.82 -12.43
CA ASP A 149 -8.17 -8.85 -12.41
C ASP A 149 -8.75 -9.23 -11.02
N LEU A 150 -7.90 -9.51 -10.03
CA LEU A 150 -8.32 -10.00 -8.74
C LEU A 150 -8.39 -8.89 -7.69
N LEU A 151 -9.54 -8.73 -7.06
CA LEU A 151 -9.77 -7.84 -5.93
C LEU A 151 -10.05 -8.64 -4.66
N PRO A 152 -9.18 -8.60 -3.65
CA PRO A 152 -9.47 -9.23 -2.38
C PRO A 152 -10.46 -8.37 -1.58
N MET A 153 -11.37 -9.05 -0.86
CA MET A 153 -12.40 -8.42 -0.04
C MET A 153 -12.47 -9.13 1.31
N TYR A 154 -12.99 -8.44 2.30
CA TYR A 154 -13.19 -8.97 3.65
C TYR A 154 -14.42 -8.33 4.28
N GLY A 155 -15.07 -9.03 5.22
CA GLY A 155 -16.23 -8.51 5.94
C GLY A 155 -15.88 -7.34 6.84
N CYS A 156 -16.88 -6.56 7.23
CA CYS A 156 -16.69 -5.42 8.13
C CYS A 156 -16.02 -5.86 9.44
N HIS A 157 -14.82 -5.40 9.70
CA HIS A 157 -13.96 -5.92 10.77
C HIS A 157 -14.49 -5.72 12.21
N TRP A 158 -15.45 -4.82 12.40
CA TRP A 158 -16.11 -4.59 13.72
C TRP A 158 -17.29 -5.54 13.94
N ASN A 159 -17.93 -6.01 12.85
CA ASN A 159 -19.03 -6.96 12.88
C ASN A 159 -19.13 -7.68 11.53
N PRO A 160 -18.27 -8.67 11.27
CA PRO A 160 -18.17 -9.31 9.95
C PRO A 160 -19.37 -10.20 9.61
N GLY A 161 -20.25 -10.55 10.58
CA GLY A 161 -21.33 -11.48 10.36
C GLY A 161 -20.83 -12.85 9.85
N PRO A 162 -21.36 -13.36 8.72
CA PRO A 162 -20.85 -14.59 8.09
C PRO A 162 -19.56 -14.38 7.27
N TYR A 163 -19.16 -13.14 7.00
CA TYR A 163 -18.06 -12.78 6.08
C TYR A 163 -16.74 -12.68 6.83
N ARG A 164 -16.26 -13.79 7.41
CA ARG A 164 -15.02 -13.83 8.21
C ARG A 164 -13.79 -14.23 7.41
N ASP A 165 -13.98 -14.72 6.19
CA ASP A 165 -12.96 -15.29 5.32
C ASP A 165 -12.37 -14.25 4.36
N LEU A 166 -11.30 -14.63 3.66
CA LEU A 166 -10.80 -13.90 2.51
C LEU A 166 -11.58 -14.29 1.27
N GLU A 167 -12.31 -13.36 0.71
CA GLU A 167 -12.97 -13.50 -0.57
C GLU A 167 -12.23 -12.73 -1.65
N VAL A 168 -12.24 -13.25 -2.86
CA VAL A 168 -11.62 -12.58 -4.02
C VAL A 168 -12.62 -12.53 -5.16
N TRP A 169 -12.90 -11.31 -5.60
CA TRP A 169 -13.65 -11.07 -6.83
C TRP A 169 -12.72 -11.06 -8.02
N ASP A 170 -13.13 -11.69 -9.11
CA ASP A 170 -12.40 -11.78 -10.37
C ASP A 170 -13.11 -10.96 -11.45
N ALA A 171 -12.50 -9.87 -11.90
CA ALA A 171 -13.04 -8.96 -12.90
C ALA A 171 -13.23 -9.60 -14.29
N ALA A 172 -12.43 -10.62 -14.63
CA ALA A 172 -12.54 -11.31 -15.91
C ALA A 172 -13.79 -12.20 -15.98
N THR A 173 -14.21 -12.76 -14.85
CA THR A 173 -15.36 -13.68 -14.77
C THR A 173 -16.58 -13.08 -14.08
N GLY A 174 -16.42 -11.97 -13.34
CA GLY A 174 -17.46 -11.37 -12.50
C GLY A 174 -17.83 -12.20 -11.28
N LYS A 175 -17.03 -13.21 -10.90
CA LYS A 175 -17.34 -14.15 -9.81
C LYS A 175 -16.50 -13.87 -8.57
N THR A 176 -17.10 -14.08 -7.41
CA THR A 176 -16.42 -14.09 -6.11
C THR A 176 -16.15 -15.53 -5.65
N SER A 177 -15.01 -15.77 -5.04
CA SER A 177 -14.62 -17.06 -4.45
C SER A 177 -13.87 -16.87 -3.14
N THR A 178 -14.11 -17.74 -2.17
CA THR A 178 -13.32 -17.82 -0.92
C THR A 178 -11.94 -18.40 -1.24
N ARG A 179 -10.88 -17.67 -0.87
CA ARG A 179 -9.49 -18.06 -1.12
C ARG A 179 -8.75 -18.52 0.13
N ALA A 180 -9.13 -18.04 1.31
CA ALA A 180 -8.60 -18.50 2.58
C ALA A 180 -9.71 -18.41 3.64
N LYS A 181 -9.83 -19.44 4.46
CA LYS A 181 -10.82 -19.48 5.54
C LYS A 181 -10.15 -19.08 6.86
N ILE A 182 -10.86 -18.30 7.67
CA ILE A 182 -10.38 -17.99 9.02
C ILE A 182 -10.19 -19.25 9.86
N SER A 183 -11.01 -20.28 9.67
CA SER A 183 -10.88 -21.57 10.37
C SER A 183 -9.55 -22.27 10.11
N GLU A 184 -8.90 -22.04 8.96
CA GLU A 184 -7.57 -22.58 8.65
C GLU A 184 -6.47 -21.83 9.44
N VAL A 185 -6.68 -20.53 9.65
CA VAL A 185 -5.80 -19.70 10.52
C VAL A 185 -5.98 -20.12 11.98
N GLU A 186 -7.25 -20.26 12.42
CA GLU A 186 -7.61 -20.71 13.76
C GLU A 186 -7.00 -22.10 14.05
N SER A 187 -7.14 -23.06 13.14
CA SER A 187 -6.56 -24.40 13.30
C SER A 187 -5.04 -24.40 13.40
N LYS A 188 -4.34 -23.50 12.69
CA LYS A 188 -2.87 -23.48 12.65
C LYS A 188 -2.23 -22.67 13.78
N TYR A 189 -2.89 -21.61 14.23
CA TYR A 189 -2.30 -20.61 15.13
C TYR A 189 -3.19 -20.40 16.36
N ASP A 190 -3.89 -21.42 16.84
CA ASP A 190 -4.83 -21.34 17.96
C ASP A 190 -4.23 -20.71 19.20
N ASP A 191 -3.05 -21.16 19.65
CA ASP A 191 -2.38 -20.63 20.85
C ASP A 191 -2.17 -19.11 20.78
N TRP A 192 -1.71 -18.62 19.62
CA TRP A 192 -1.54 -17.18 19.41
C TRP A 192 -2.86 -16.44 19.41
N LEU A 193 -3.88 -16.97 18.73
CA LEU A 193 -5.20 -16.34 18.65
C LEU A 193 -5.89 -16.31 20.01
N GLN A 194 -5.80 -17.37 20.80
CA GLN A 194 -6.32 -17.39 22.16
C GLN A 194 -5.63 -16.35 23.05
N GLN A 195 -4.31 -16.25 22.98
CA GLN A 195 -3.54 -15.26 23.73
C GLN A 195 -3.90 -13.83 23.32
N GLU A 196 -4.00 -13.54 22.02
CA GLU A 196 -4.17 -12.19 21.49
C GLU A 196 -5.62 -11.71 21.57
N PHE A 197 -6.58 -12.58 21.25
CA PHE A 197 -8.00 -12.22 21.11
C PHE A 197 -8.90 -12.77 22.22
N ALA A 198 -8.34 -13.48 23.21
CA ALA A 198 -9.05 -13.99 24.37
C ALA A 198 -10.29 -14.83 24.01
N GLY A 199 -10.18 -15.68 22.98
CA GLY A 199 -11.25 -16.57 22.51
C GLY A 199 -12.39 -15.87 21.78
N LYS A 200 -12.28 -14.60 21.45
CA LYS A 200 -13.26 -13.90 20.63
C LYS A 200 -13.24 -14.43 19.19
N PRO A 201 -14.39 -14.50 18.51
CA PRO A 201 -14.44 -14.88 17.09
C PRO A 201 -13.57 -13.92 16.24
N CYS A 202 -12.65 -14.48 15.48
CA CYS A 202 -11.75 -13.74 14.61
C CYS A 202 -12.27 -13.69 13.18
N SER A 203 -11.76 -12.73 12.40
CA SER A 203 -11.97 -12.61 10.95
C SER A 203 -10.68 -12.20 10.26
N ILE A 204 -10.56 -12.50 8.99
CA ILE A 204 -9.51 -11.98 8.13
C ILE A 204 -9.75 -10.49 7.92
N PHE A 205 -8.69 -9.70 8.05
CA PHE A 205 -8.74 -8.26 7.94
C PHE A 205 -7.64 -7.73 7.01
N PHE A 206 -8.03 -6.84 6.09
CA PHE A 206 -7.09 -6.07 5.28
C PHE A 206 -6.15 -6.94 4.43
N PRO A 207 -6.68 -7.83 3.59
CA PRO A 207 -5.86 -8.69 2.74
C PRO A 207 -5.18 -7.92 1.61
N VAL A 208 -3.95 -8.33 1.29
CA VAL A 208 -3.12 -7.76 0.23
C VAL A 208 -2.57 -8.89 -0.63
N LEU A 209 -2.92 -8.90 -1.92
CA LEU A 209 -2.42 -9.90 -2.85
C LEU A 209 -0.93 -9.70 -3.15
N SER A 210 -0.20 -10.80 -3.29
CA SER A 210 1.17 -10.78 -3.78
C SER A 210 1.24 -10.36 -5.25
N PRO A 211 2.37 -9.82 -5.74
CA PRO A 211 2.55 -9.47 -7.15
C PRO A 211 2.24 -10.59 -8.14
N ASP A 212 2.56 -11.85 -7.80
CA ASP A 212 2.27 -13.04 -8.60
C ASP A 212 0.83 -13.59 -8.46
N LEU A 213 -0.01 -12.94 -7.62
CA LEU A 213 -1.39 -13.33 -7.32
C LEU A 213 -1.58 -14.72 -6.71
N LYS A 214 -0.50 -15.37 -6.28
CA LYS A 214 -0.52 -16.73 -5.71
C LYS A 214 -0.66 -16.76 -4.20
N ARG A 215 -0.50 -15.59 -3.54
CA ARG A 215 -0.53 -15.45 -2.09
C ARG A 215 -1.27 -14.20 -1.67
N ALA A 216 -1.65 -14.16 -0.42
CA ALA A 216 -2.04 -12.94 0.25
C ALA A 216 -1.38 -12.87 1.63
N PHE A 217 -1.05 -11.66 2.09
CA PHE A 217 -0.95 -11.45 3.51
C PHE A 217 -2.18 -10.70 4.03
N PHE A 218 -2.48 -10.91 5.28
CA PHE A 218 -3.58 -10.23 5.97
C PHE A 218 -3.31 -10.14 7.47
N LYS A 219 -4.05 -9.29 8.14
CA LYS A 219 -4.12 -9.23 9.59
C LYS A 219 -5.33 -10.01 10.09
N VAL A 220 -5.36 -10.30 11.39
CA VAL A 220 -6.53 -10.87 12.04
C VAL A 220 -7.20 -9.79 12.87
N ALA A 221 -8.52 -9.79 12.88
CA ALA A 221 -9.34 -8.88 13.66
C ALA A 221 -10.39 -9.64 14.49
N ALA A 222 -10.64 -9.15 15.71
CA ALA A 222 -11.80 -9.52 16.51
C ALA A 222 -12.66 -8.29 16.73
N GLY A 223 -13.88 -8.30 16.22
CA GLY A 223 -14.82 -7.18 16.31
C GLY A 223 -15.39 -7.00 17.71
N ASN A 224 -15.81 -5.78 18.02
CA ASN A 224 -16.53 -5.46 19.26
C ASN A 224 -18.06 -5.57 19.07
N GLY A 225 -18.52 -5.93 17.88
CA GLY A 225 -19.93 -5.98 17.50
C GLY A 225 -20.51 -4.58 17.22
N GLY A 226 -21.77 -4.55 16.79
CA GLY A 226 -22.50 -3.31 16.53
C GLY A 226 -22.11 -2.60 15.23
N ASP A 227 -22.54 -1.34 15.10
CA ASP A 227 -22.46 -0.55 13.88
C ASP A 227 -21.39 0.54 13.92
N ASN A 228 -20.37 0.38 14.78
CA ASN A 228 -19.33 1.41 14.97
C ASN A 228 -18.27 1.37 13.87
N TYR A 229 -18.65 1.64 12.64
CA TYR A 229 -17.78 1.64 11.46
C TYR A 229 -16.88 2.88 11.34
N MET A 230 -17.11 3.90 12.17
CA MET A 230 -16.41 5.18 12.13
C MET A 230 -15.24 5.27 13.11
N SER A 231 -14.90 4.18 13.80
CA SER A 231 -13.88 4.17 14.83
C SER A 231 -12.78 3.18 14.54
N SER A 232 -11.52 3.62 14.61
CA SER A 232 -10.36 2.74 14.55
C SER A 232 -10.30 1.72 15.69
N SER A 233 -11.05 1.95 16.78
CA SER A 233 -11.19 1.04 17.92
C SER A 233 -12.38 0.06 17.80
N ALA A 234 -13.07 0.05 16.66
CA ALA A 234 -14.22 -0.84 16.43
C ALA A 234 -13.86 -2.33 16.46
N SER A 235 -12.59 -2.66 16.28
CA SER A 235 -12.07 -4.02 16.44
C SER A 235 -10.66 -4.02 17.00
N HIS A 236 -10.31 -5.09 17.74
CA HIS A 236 -8.92 -5.41 18.01
C HIS A 236 -8.31 -6.07 16.79
N ARG A 237 -7.14 -5.61 16.34
CA ARG A 237 -6.49 -6.05 15.09
C ARG A 237 -5.01 -6.30 15.36
N GLN A 238 -4.50 -7.47 14.95
CA GLN A 238 -3.12 -7.83 15.25
C GLN A 238 -2.52 -8.78 14.21
N GLY A 239 -1.20 -8.87 14.23
CA GLY A 239 -0.39 -9.82 13.50
C GLY A 239 -0.34 -9.58 11.99
N THR A 240 0.36 -10.47 11.34
CA THR A 240 0.40 -10.64 9.88
C THR A 240 0.49 -12.13 9.58
N VAL A 241 -0.41 -12.64 8.77
CA VAL A 241 -0.43 -14.03 8.29
C VAL A 241 -0.25 -14.03 6.79
N VAL A 242 0.57 -14.93 6.27
CA VAL A 242 0.69 -15.18 4.82
C VAL A 242 0.05 -16.50 4.48
N TYR A 243 -0.86 -16.48 3.52
CA TYR A 243 -1.54 -17.64 2.98
C TYR A 243 -1.14 -17.89 1.53
N ASP A 244 -0.80 -19.11 1.20
CA ASP A 244 -0.45 -19.59 -0.15
C ASP A 244 -1.65 -20.31 -0.77
N PHE A 245 -2.18 -19.76 -1.87
CA PHE A 245 -3.39 -20.27 -2.51
C PHE A 245 -3.18 -21.60 -3.24
N GLU A 246 -1.96 -21.86 -3.74
CA GLU A 246 -1.64 -23.13 -4.41
C GLU A 246 -1.49 -24.28 -3.40
N LYS A 247 -0.95 -23.97 -2.22
CA LYS A 247 -0.80 -24.93 -1.12
C LYS A 247 -2.07 -25.07 -0.28
N ALA A 248 -3.02 -24.14 -0.43
CA ALA A 248 -4.19 -23.99 0.43
C ALA A 248 -3.80 -23.98 1.92
N ALA A 249 -2.80 -23.17 2.30
CA ALA A 249 -2.27 -23.17 3.66
C ALA A 249 -1.66 -21.84 4.07
N CYS A 250 -1.76 -21.52 5.37
CA CYS A 250 -0.92 -20.48 5.97
C CYS A 250 0.55 -20.92 5.95
N ILE A 251 1.45 -20.09 5.42
CA ILE A 251 2.88 -20.43 5.30
C ILE A 251 3.77 -19.67 6.28
N TRP A 252 3.29 -18.53 6.80
CA TRP A 252 4.04 -17.69 7.73
C TRP A 252 3.10 -16.87 8.61
N GLN A 253 3.58 -16.54 9.81
CA GLN A 253 2.88 -15.70 10.77
C GLN A 253 3.87 -14.89 11.61
N ARG A 254 3.51 -13.63 11.89
CA ARG A 254 4.13 -12.77 12.86
C ARG A 254 3.04 -12.20 13.77
N GLY A 255 3.14 -12.45 15.08
CA GLY A 255 2.11 -12.06 16.06
C GLY A 255 2.03 -10.55 16.33
N GLN A 256 3.05 -9.78 15.96
CA GLN A 256 3.14 -8.35 16.23
C GLN A 256 2.44 -7.52 15.14
N TRP A 257 1.91 -6.37 15.54
CA TRP A 257 1.48 -5.35 14.57
C TRP A 257 2.68 -4.84 13.75
N GLY A 258 2.46 -4.57 12.48
CA GLY A 258 3.44 -4.00 11.56
C GLY A 258 2.77 -3.38 10.35
N HIS A 259 3.59 -2.83 9.45
CA HIS A 259 3.18 -2.31 8.16
C HIS A 259 3.86 -3.10 7.04
N PRO A 260 3.41 -4.34 6.77
CA PRO A 260 3.99 -5.20 5.75
C PRO A 260 3.76 -4.68 4.34
N ALA A 261 4.73 -4.93 3.46
CA ALA A 261 4.62 -4.77 2.02
C ALA A 261 5.20 -5.98 1.31
N TRP A 262 4.65 -6.37 0.17
CA TRP A 262 5.26 -7.36 -0.70
C TRP A 262 6.48 -6.78 -1.40
N THR A 263 7.52 -7.59 -1.53
CA THR A 263 8.56 -7.34 -2.54
C THR A 263 8.08 -7.79 -3.92
N PRO A 264 8.63 -7.24 -5.02
CA PRO A 264 8.18 -7.58 -6.38
C PRO A 264 8.31 -9.06 -6.75
N ASP A 265 9.23 -9.78 -6.10
CA ASP A 265 9.43 -11.23 -6.31
C ASP A 265 8.37 -12.12 -5.67
N SER A 266 7.44 -11.55 -4.88
CA SER A 266 6.40 -12.28 -4.14
C SER A 266 6.92 -13.27 -3.10
N LEU A 267 8.21 -13.23 -2.78
CA LEU A 267 8.86 -14.18 -1.87
C LEU A 267 9.25 -13.57 -0.52
N HIS A 268 9.17 -12.24 -0.39
CA HIS A 268 9.54 -11.56 0.84
C HIS A 268 8.42 -10.63 1.32
N ILE A 269 8.30 -10.53 2.64
CA ILE A 269 7.53 -9.48 3.32
C ILE A 269 8.53 -8.45 3.83
N PHE A 270 8.43 -7.22 3.33
CA PHE A 270 9.19 -6.09 3.81
C PHE A 270 8.38 -5.32 4.87
N GLU A 271 9.03 -4.94 5.97
CA GLU A 271 8.37 -4.40 7.17
C GLU A 271 9.07 -3.15 7.70
N VAL A 272 8.36 -2.42 8.55
CA VAL A 272 8.93 -1.31 9.32
C VAL A 272 10.24 -1.72 10.00
N GLY A 273 11.16 -0.76 10.14
CA GLY A 273 12.48 -1.01 10.70
C GLY A 273 13.47 -1.50 9.66
N ASN A 274 13.16 -1.37 8.36
CA ASN A 274 14.01 -1.79 7.24
C ASN A 274 14.39 -3.28 7.33
N VAL A 275 13.39 -4.13 7.54
CA VAL A 275 13.58 -5.57 7.65
C VAL A 275 12.75 -6.32 6.62
N SER A 276 13.24 -7.47 6.19
CA SER A 276 12.57 -8.36 5.27
C SER A 276 12.52 -9.78 5.84
N PHE A 277 11.46 -10.51 5.51
CA PHE A 277 11.26 -11.91 5.87
C PHE A 277 11.18 -12.72 4.58
N ASP A 278 12.19 -13.54 4.34
CA ASP A 278 12.21 -14.49 3.22
C ASP A 278 11.29 -15.67 3.55
N LEU A 279 10.24 -15.85 2.74
CA LEU A 279 9.20 -16.86 2.92
C LEU A 279 9.56 -18.21 2.27
N ALA A 280 10.66 -18.31 1.53
CA ALA A 280 11.09 -19.56 0.89
C ALA A 280 11.59 -20.60 1.92
N GLY A 281 12.02 -20.13 3.10
CA GLY A 281 12.48 -20.97 4.20
C GLY A 281 11.43 -21.25 5.26
N SER A 282 11.60 -22.34 6.02
CA SER A 282 10.80 -22.61 7.23
C SER A 282 11.77 -22.96 8.39
N PRO A 283 11.94 -22.05 9.38
CA PRO A 283 11.30 -20.73 9.53
C PRO A 283 11.79 -19.71 8.49
N ALA A 284 10.96 -18.67 8.25
CA ALA A 284 11.31 -17.57 7.37
C ALA A 284 12.57 -16.84 7.85
N LYS A 285 13.47 -16.53 6.92
CA LYS A 285 14.74 -15.87 7.24
C LYS A 285 14.53 -14.36 7.42
N TYR A 286 14.96 -13.85 8.57
CA TYR A 286 15.02 -12.41 8.85
C TYR A 286 16.25 -11.78 8.18
N ILE A 287 16.02 -10.70 7.43
CA ILE A 287 17.05 -9.94 6.73
C ILE A 287 16.91 -8.47 7.10
N LYS A 288 17.97 -7.87 7.65
CA LYS A 288 18.02 -6.42 7.96
C LYS A 288 18.75 -5.69 6.83
N VAL A 289 18.13 -4.63 6.30
CA VAL A 289 18.84 -3.67 5.44
C VAL A 289 19.80 -2.88 6.33
N LYS A 290 21.10 -3.01 6.09
CA LYS A 290 22.16 -2.46 6.94
C LYS A 290 22.45 -1.00 6.57
N ASP A 291 22.95 -0.25 7.55
CA ASP A 291 23.48 1.10 7.36
C ASP A 291 22.49 2.09 6.69
N VAL A 292 21.19 1.84 6.88
CA VAL A 292 20.10 2.72 6.49
C VAL A 292 19.33 3.11 7.75
N PRO A 293 19.20 4.41 8.08
CA PRO A 293 18.48 4.84 9.25
C PRO A 293 16.98 4.52 9.12
N THR A 294 16.37 4.12 10.23
CA THR A 294 14.94 3.83 10.28
C THR A 294 14.18 5.11 10.67
N LEU A 295 13.21 5.51 9.85
CA LEU A 295 12.23 6.52 10.23
C LEU A 295 11.21 5.94 11.20
N SER A 296 10.76 6.73 12.16
CA SER A 296 9.75 6.30 13.15
C SER A 296 8.35 6.36 12.56
N GLY A 297 7.59 5.27 12.61
CA GLY A 297 6.21 5.18 12.13
C GLY A 297 6.08 4.90 10.63
N SER A 298 7.06 4.24 10.04
CA SER A 298 7.23 4.05 8.59
C SER A 298 6.18 3.14 7.92
N HIS A 299 5.87 3.51 6.67
CA HIS A 299 5.08 2.72 5.72
C HIS A 299 5.96 2.41 4.52
N PRO A 300 6.58 1.21 4.47
CA PRO A 300 7.56 0.90 3.44
C PRO A 300 6.88 0.41 2.14
N SER A 301 7.48 0.78 1.02
CA SER A 301 7.18 0.24 -0.30
C SER A 301 8.49 -0.07 -1.04
N VAL A 302 8.47 -1.02 -1.95
CA VAL A 302 9.65 -1.46 -2.70
C VAL A 302 9.48 -1.11 -4.17
N SER A 303 10.56 -0.64 -4.82
CA SER A 303 10.55 -0.32 -6.25
C SER A 303 10.25 -1.55 -7.10
N PRO A 304 9.68 -1.38 -8.31
CA PRO A 304 9.31 -2.51 -9.17
C PRO A 304 10.46 -3.47 -9.52
N ASP A 305 11.69 -2.95 -9.56
CA ASP A 305 12.91 -3.74 -9.81
C ASP A 305 13.50 -4.38 -8.53
N GLY A 306 12.91 -4.11 -7.36
CA GLY A 306 13.35 -4.65 -6.08
C GLY A 306 14.63 -4.01 -5.52
N ARG A 307 15.22 -3.01 -6.17
CA ARG A 307 16.51 -2.41 -5.77
C ARG A 307 16.39 -1.33 -4.72
N LEU A 308 15.27 -0.60 -4.70
CA LEU A 308 15.04 0.52 -3.79
C LEU A 308 13.86 0.24 -2.87
N MET A 309 13.93 0.81 -1.68
CA MET A 309 12.77 1.02 -0.83
C MET A 309 12.46 2.52 -0.73
N VAL A 310 11.20 2.86 -0.52
CA VAL A 310 10.75 4.17 -0.07
C VAL A 310 9.93 3.99 1.20
N THR A 311 10.09 4.92 2.15
CA THR A 311 9.36 4.91 3.42
C THR A 311 9.12 6.32 3.93
N ASP A 312 8.13 6.47 4.78
CA ASP A 312 7.82 7.70 5.50
C ASP A 312 8.07 7.55 6.99
N GLY A 313 8.05 8.66 7.69
CA GLY A 313 8.09 8.69 9.16
C GLY A 313 8.70 9.98 9.69
N MET A 314 8.76 10.08 11.01
CA MET A 314 9.42 11.23 11.65
C MET A 314 10.90 11.23 11.32
N SER A 315 11.39 12.35 10.80
CA SER A 315 12.74 12.47 10.23
C SER A 315 13.85 12.77 11.26
N ARG A 316 13.56 12.73 12.56
CA ARG A 316 14.54 13.02 13.63
C ARG A 316 15.82 12.18 13.55
N THR A 317 15.71 10.94 13.14
CA THR A 317 16.86 10.02 13.02
C THR A 317 17.77 10.32 11.84
N VAL A 318 17.32 11.18 10.92
CA VAL A 318 18.04 11.58 9.68
C VAL A 318 18.31 13.09 9.62
N GLY A 319 18.28 13.77 10.75
CA GLY A 319 18.62 15.20 10.84
C GLY A 319 17.43 16.15 10.70
N GLY A 320 16.21 15.65 10.61
CA GLY A 320 14.98 16.46 10.64
C GLY A 320 14.77 17.16 11.99
N LYS A 321 14.04 18.28 11.98
CA LYS A 321 13.78 19.11 13.16
C LYS A 321 12.37 18.88 13.70
N GLY A 322 12.23 18.86 15.03
CA GLY A 322 10.93 18.82 15.68
C GLY A 322 10.08 17.61 15.31
N GLU A 323 8.87 17.85 14.83
CA GLU A 323 7.90 16.83 14.37
C GLU A 323 7.83 16.74 12.83
N GLU A 324 8.93 17.07 12.15
CA GLU A 324 9.00 16.93 10.71
C GLU A 324 8.89 15.45 10.29
N TRP A 325 8.11 15.22 9.25
CA TRP A 325 8.05 13.97 8.54
C TRP A 325 8.98 13.99 7.33
N GLY A 326 9.47 12.83 6.95
CA GLY A 326 10.34 12.65 5.81
C GLY A 326 9.90 11.53 4.90
N ILE A 327 10.27 11.67 3.63
CA ILE A 327 10.23 10.59 2.64
C ILE A 327 11.68 10.17 2.41
N GLN A 328 12.00 8.93 2.73
CA GLN A 328 13.33 8.36 2.56
C GLN A 328 13.33 7.35 1.42
N VAL A 329 14.32 7.46 0.53
CA VAL A 329 14.63 6.45 -0.48
C VAL A 329 15.95 5.80 -0.10
N ALA A 330 16.04 4.47 -0.17
CA ALA A 330 17.26 3.75 0.16
C ALA A 330 17.47 2.52 -0.69
N ASP A 331 18.75 2.13 -0.83
CA ASP A 331 19.16 0.89 -1.48
C ASP A 331 18.79 -0.32 -0.60
N MET A 332 18.10 -1.29 -1.17
CA MET A 332 17.74 -2.54 -0.49
C MET A 332 18.96 -3.39 -0.12
N SER A 333 20.09 -3.19 -0.78
CA SER A 333 21.38 -3.82 -0.39
C SER A 333 22.04 -3.15 0.82
N GLY A 334 21.60 -1.95 1.19
CA GLY A 334 22.07 -1.17 2.33
C GLY A 334 23.12 -0.11 2.02
N GLY A 335 23.43 0.70 3.02
CA GLY A 335 24.51 1.70 2.99
C GLY A 335 24.20 3.02 2.28
N LYS A 336 23.30 3.05 1.30
CA LYS A 336 22.96 4.25 0.53
C LYS A 336 21.52 4.65 0.75
N TRP A 337 21.30 5.92 0.99
CA TRP A 337 19.97 6.48 1.20
C TRP A 337 19.96 8.01 0.98
N VAL A 338 18.78 8.55 0.77
CA VAL A 338 18.52 9.99 0.67
C VAL A 338 17.22 10.34 1.38
N LEU A 339 17.18 11.48 2.05
CA LEU A 339 15.96 12.14 2.50
C LEU A 339 15.43 12.97 1.32
N LEU A 340 14.47 12.37 0.59
CA LEU A 340 13.91 12.96 -0.63
C LEU A 340 13.12 14.24 -0.36
N HIS A 341 12.33 14.25 0.71
CA HIS A 341 11.50 15.38 1.10
C HIS A 341 11.35 15.42 2.62
N SER A 342 11.31 16.62 3.19
CA SER A 342 11.00 16.85 4.61
C SER A 342 9.97 17.97 4.74
N PHE A 343 8.96 17.77 5.59
CA PHE A 343 7.83 18.69 5.76
C PHE A 343 7.19 18.53 7.14
N ALA A 344 6.47 19.56 7.57
CA ALA A 344 5.88 19.64 8.90
C ALA A 344 4.47 19.03 8.95
N GLN A 345 4.21 17.80 8.65
CA GLN A 345 2.92 17.10 8.66
C GLN A 345 1.91 17.60 9.75
N SER A 346 1.67 18.90 9.84
CA SER A 346 0.94 19.57 10.92
C SER A 346 -0.17 20.51 10.45
N GLY A 347 -0.28 20.73 9.13
CA GLY A 347 -1.32 21.57 8.54
C GLY A 347 -2.70 20.91 8.48
N GLY A 348 -3.74 21.71 8.25
CA GLY A 348 -5.11 21.26 8.04
C GLY A 348 -5.81 20.66 9.27
N ALA A 349 -6.93 19.99 9.05
CA ALA A 349 -7.69 19.31 10.08
C ALA A 349 -6.94 18.07 10.61
N LYS A 350 -7.09 17.79 11.92
CA LYS A 350 -6.40 16.69 12.60
C LYS A 350 -6.71 15.33 11.95
N SER A 351 -7.93 15.11 11.49
CA SER A 351 -8.35 13.88 10.79
C SER A 351 -7.54 13.63 9.52
N TRP A 352 -7.27 14.66 8.73
CA TRP A 352 -6.47 14.57 7.51
C TRP A 352 -4.99 14.38 7.77
N ARG A 353 -4.46 14.88 8.87
CA ARG A 353 -3.08 14.60 9.30
C ARG A 353 -2.85 13.14 9.67
N ARG A 354 -3.90 12.37 9.97
CA ARG A 354 -3.85 10.91 10.14
C ARG A 354 -3.69 10.16 8.83
N ASN A 355 -3.95 10.81 7.69
CA ASN A 355 -3.55 10.29 6.39
C ASN A 355 -2.05 10.49 6.24
N HIS A 356 -1.28 9.53 6.74
CA HIS A 356 0.17 9.56 6.68
C HIS A 356 0.64 9.67 5.21
N PRO A 357 1.93 9.99 4.96
CA PRO A 357 2.42 10.16 3.59
C PRO A 357 2.23 8.95 2.69
N HIS A 358 2.41 7.73 3.19
CA HIS A 358 2.20 6.48 2.47
C HIS A 358 2.91 6.45 1.10
N PRO A 359 4.24 6.61 1.03
CA PRO A 359 4.94 6.72 -0.24
C PRO A 359 4.92 5.40 -1.01
N VAL A 360 4.80 5.51 -2.35
CA VAL A 360 4.78 4.37 -3.25
C VAL A 360 5.42 4.72 -4.59
N PHE A 361 6.18 3.78 -5.17
CA PHE A 361 6.75 3.94 -6.51
C PHE A 361 5.67 3.78 -7.59
N SER A 362 5.83 4.51 -8.70
CA SER A 362 5.13 4.22 -9.97
C SER A 362 5.53 2.86 -10.53
N ALA A 363 4.74 2.32 -11.46
CA ALA A 363 5.00 1.02 -12.08
C ALA A 363 6.35 0.95 -12.82
N ASP A 364 6.82 2.08 -13.37
CA ASP A 364 8.13 2.20 -14.03
C ASP A 364 9.28 2.58 -13.07
N GLY A 365 8.99 2.81 -11.77
CA GLY A 365 9.97 3.21 -10.77
C GLY A 365 10.56 4.62 -10.92
N ARG A 366 10.00 5.45 -11.83
CA ARG A 366 10.51 6.81 -12.09
C ARG A 366 9.88 7.89 -11.21
N ARG A 367 8.77 7.58 -10.55
CA ARG A 367 8.02 8.52 -9.69
C ARG A 367 7.74 7.90 -8.34
N ILE A 368 7.61 8.76 -7.34
CA ILE A 368 7.13 8.41 -6.01
C ILE A 368 5.95 9.30 -5.69
N TYR A 369 4.82 8.69 -5.33
CA TYR A 369 3.60 9.37 -4.90
C TYR A 369 3.47 9.31 -3.39
N TYR A 370 3.07 10.42 -2.76
CA TYR A 370 2.88 10.48 -1.30
C TYR A 370 2.00 11.67 -0.90
N ASN A 371 1.36 11.56 0.26
CA ASN A 371 0.49 12.61 0.79
C ASN A 371 1.28 13.56 1.71
N VAL A 372 0.98 14.87 1.64
CA VAL A 372 1.60 15.90 2.47
C VAL A 372 0.54 16.79 3.10
N SER A 373 0.58 16.96 4.43
CA SER A 373 -0.31 17.80 5.23
C SER A 373 0.46 18.95 5.89
N ASP A 374 1.15 19.77 5.12
CA ASP A 374 1.91 20.94 5.59
C ASP A 374 1.14 22.26 5.49
N GLY A 375 0.02 22.29 4.80
CA GLY A 375 -0.87 23.42 4.58
C GLY A 375 -2.31 23.19 5.09
N PRO A 376 -3.26 24.05 4.73
CA PRO A 376 -4.66 23.93 5.14
C PRO A 376 -5.31 22.63 4.61
N PHE A 377 -4.84 22.13 3.46
CA PHE A 377 -5.33 20.93 2.81
C PHE A 377 -4.20 19.92 2.62
N THR A 378 -4.48 18.65 2.85
CA THR A 378 -3.59 17.54 2.48
C THR A 378 -3.54 17.43 0.97
N ARG A 379 -2.34 17.27 0.41
CA ARG A 379 -2.13 17.17 -1.05
C ARG A 379 -1.40 15.91 -1.41
N LEU A 380 -1.89 15.23 -2.43
CA LEU A 380 -1.14 14.17 -3.11
C LEU A 380 -0.01 14.82 -3.92
N MET A 381 1.22 14.45 -3.59
CA MET A 381 2.43 14.91 -4.26
C MET A 381 3.01 13.81 -5.14
N VAL A 382 3.76 14.22 -6.15
CA VAL A 382 4.62 13.36 -6.94
C VAL A 382 6.03 13.91 -6.94
N ALA A 383 7.00 13.06 -6.62
CA ALA A 383 8.41 13.27 -6.88
C ALA A 383 8.79 12.51 -8.15
N GLU A 384 9.39 13.17 -9.12
CA GLU A 384 9.76 12.62 -10.42
C GLU A 384 11.26 12.84 -10.65
N ARG A 385 12.00 11.76 -10.87
CA ARG A 385 13.42 11.81 -11.22
C ARG A 385 13.58 12.11 -12.71
N PRO A 386 14.72 12.64 -13.14
CA PRO A 386 15.02 12.99 -14.53
C PRO A 386 14.79 11.85 -15.53
#